data_bdd73040a43e2eb78baa76e43c54f069
#
_entry.id   bdd73040a43e2eb78baa76e43c54f069
#
_cell.length_a   1.000
_cell.length_b   1.000
_cell.length_c   1.000
_cell.angle_alpha   90.00
_cell.angle_beta   90.00
_cell.angle_gamma   90.00
#
_symmetry.space_group_name_H-M   'P 1'
#
loop_
_entity.id
_entity.type
_entity.pdbx_description
1 polymer ?
#
loop_
_entity_poly.entity_id
_entity_poly.type
_entity_poly.pdbx_seq_one_letter_code
_entity_poly.pdbx_strand_id
1 'polypeptide(L)'
;VEWSTGNLGQGLSAGCGFALAAKLMEKDFHTFVVMSDGEQSKGQVGEARRFAKKYNLTNLTVIIDYNLLQLSGPLKEIMPQNIKENYLADGWKVIEIDGHNHQEIYRALREAVKNKDFPVAILAHTIMGKGVSFMEDKFQYHGKPLSVEECKRALKELGVDENLEKYFNLRKTTKPPQIEFKEKTLPEIDISPGKYIVYE
;
A
#
# COMPACT_ATOMS: atom_id res chain seq x y z
N VAL A 1 7.18 -6.42 6.84
CA VAL A 1 6.94 -5.06 6.33
C VAL A 1 8.20 -4.26 6.54
N GLU A 2 8.87 -3.90 5.48
CA GLU A 2 10.17 -3.22 5.50
C GLU A 2 10.03 -1.70 5.68
N TRP A 3 8.89 -1.16 5.28
CA TRP A 3 8.56 0.26 5.37
C TRP A 3 7.09 0.44 5.71
N SER A 4 6.78 1.32 6.63
CA SER A 4 5.41 1.82 6.87
C SER A 4 5.46 3.30 7.20
N THR A 5 4.45 4.06 6.76
CA THR A 5 4.37 5.50 6.98
C THR A 5 2.91 5.94 7.11
N GLY A 6 2.64 6.88 8.02
CA GLY A 6 1.35 7.59 8.08
C GLY A 6 1.29 8.80 7.14
N ASN A 7 2.38 9.10 6.44
CA ASN A 7 2.47 10.23 5.52
C ASN A 7 1.97 9.79 4.14
N LEU A 8 0.73 10.11 3.84
CA LEU A 8 0.03 9.67 2.63
C LEU A 8 0.81 10.04 1.35
N GLY A 9 0.93 9.07 0.44
CA GLY A 9 1.62 9.19 -0.85
C GLY A 9 3.12 8.88 -0.83
N GLN A 10 3.77 8.82 0.34
CA GLN A 10 5.21 8.53 0.41
C GLN A 10 5.54 7.05 0.20
N GLY A 11 4.61 6.16 0.54
CA GLY A 11 4.82 4.71 0.40
C GLY A 11 5.19 4.28 -1.01
N LEU A 12 4.55 4.86 -2.03
CA LEU A 12 4.85 4.54 -3.43
C LEU A 12 6.26 5.00 -3.82
N SER A 13 6.69 6.19 -3.38
CA SER A 13 8.04 6.67 -3.65
C SER A 13 9.11 5.78 -3.02
N ALA A 14 8.90 5.34 -1.77
CA ALA A 14 9.77 4.37 -1.13
C ALA A 14 9.77 3.03 -1.89
N GLY A 15 8.59 2.54 -2.30
CA GLY A 15 8.45 1.33 -3.12
C GLY A 15 9.20 1.41 -4.45
N CYS A 16 9.17 2.56 -5.11
CA CYS A 16 9.99 2.80 -6.30
C CYS A 16 11.49 2.67 -6.00
N GLY A 17 11.93 3.21 -4.87
CA GLY A 17 13.32 3.11 -4.42
C GLY A 17 13.74 1.64 -4.20
N PHE A 18 12.93 0.84 -3.49
CA PHE A 18 13.19 -0.59 -3.29
C PHE A 18 13.23 -1.35 -4.62
N ALA A 19 12.24 -1.14 -5.49
CA ALA A 19 12.19 -1.83 -6.77
C ALA A 19 13.38 -1.47 -7.68
N LEU A 20 13.79 -0.20 -7.69
CA LEU A 20 14.97 0.24 -8.43
C LEU A 20 16.26 -0.34 -7.83
N ALA A 21 16.39 -0.35 -6.50
CA ALA A 21 17.54 -0.95 -5.81
C ALA A 21 17.68 -2.44 -6.16
N ALA A 22 16.58 -3.21 -6.23
CA ALA A 22 16.61 -4.59 -6.66
C ALA A 22 17.23 -4.73 -8.06
N LYS A 23 16.83 -3.88 -9.01
CA LYS A 23 17.36 -3.90 -10.38
C LYS A 23 18.85 -3.53 -10.42
N LEU A 24 19.25 -2.48 -9.71
CA LEU A 24 20.66 -2.03 -9.69
C LEU A 24 21.60 -3.03 -9.01
N MET A 25 21.09 -3.75 -8.02
CA MET A 25 21.83 -4.76 -7.26
C MET A 25 21.69 -6.18 -7.85
N GLU A 26 21.01 -6.32 -8.98
CA GLU A 26 20.71 -7.62 -9.63
C GLU A 26 20.07 -8.62 -8.65
N LYS A 27 19.14 -8.14 -7.82
CA LYS A 27 18.40 -8.96 -6.85
C LYS A 27 17.00 -9.27 -7.38
N ASP A 28 16.62 -10.55 -7.25
CA ASP A 28 15.29 -11.02 -7.65
C ASP A 28 14.30 -10.93 -6.48
N PHE A 29 13.82 -9.71 -6.21
CA PHE A 29 12.69 -9.51 -5.31
C PHE A 29 11.65 -8.57 -5.92
N HIS A 30 10.41 -8.77 -5.52
CA HIS A 30 9.26 -7.99 -5.93
C HIS A 30 8.80 -7.08 -4.79
N THR A 31 8.52 -5.84 -5.10
CA THR A 31 8.06 -4.83 -4.14
C THR A 31 6.54 -4.68 -4.24
N PHE A 32 5.86 -4.82 -3.12
CA PHE A 32 4.43 -4.57 -3.00
C PHE A 32 4.20 -3.33 -2.15
N VAL A 33 3.33 -2.43 -2.61
CA VAL A 33 2.94 -1.22 -1.88
C VAL A 33 1.44 -1.23 -1.70
N VAL A 34 0.97 -1.23 -0.46
CA VAL A 34 -0.46 -1.11 -0.15
C VAL A 34 -0.78 0.35 0.10
N MET A 35 -1.78 0.86 -0.57
CA MET A 35 -2.20 2.25 -0.55
C MET A 35 -3.71 2.38 -0.39
N SER A 36 -4.17 3.54 0.09
CA SER A 36 -5.58 3.89 0.02
C SER A 36 -5.94 4.62 -1.28
N ASP A 37 -7.22 4.69 -1.59
CA ASP A 37 -7.73 5.49 -2.70
C ASP A 37 -7.64 7.01 -2.42
N GLY A 38 -7.85 7.42 -1.17
CA GLY A 38 -7.75 8.82 -0.77
C GLY A 38 -6.35 9.42 -0.98
N GLU A 39 -5.29 8.66 -0.72
CA GLU A 39 -3.92 9.14 -0.91
C GLU A 39 -3.52 9.30 -2.38
N GLN A 40 -4.28 8.75 -3.32
CA GLN A 40 -4.03 8.91 -4.75
C GLN A 40 -4.13 10.37 -5.21
N SER A 41 -4.77 11.23 -4.41
CA SER A 41 -4.84 12.69 -4.66
C SER A 41 -3.52 13.43 -4.39
N LYS A 42 -2.54 12.78 -3.76
CA LYS A 42 -1.23 13.41 -3.49
C LYS A 42 -0.41 13.54 -4.77
N GLY A 43 0.14 14.74 -5.03
CA GLY A 43 0.99 15.01 -6.19
C GLY A 43 2.18 14.05 -6.32
N GLN A 44 2.78 13.69 -5.18
CA GLN A 44 3.89 12.74 -5.10
C GLN A 44 3.54 11.35 -5.67
N VAL A 45 2.28 10.91 -5.56
CA VAL A 45 1.83 9.63 -6.15
C VAL A 45 1.94 9.69 -7.68
N GLY A 46 1.52 10.80 -8.29
CA GLY A 46 1.66 11.01 -9.74
C GLY A 46 3.13 11.06 -10.19
N GLU A 47 4.00 11.70 -9.40
CA GLU A 47 5.45 11.70 -9.67
C GLU A 47 6.03 10.28 -9.60
N ALA A 48 5.70 9.53 -8.56
CA ALA A 48 6.18 8.17 -8.36
C ALA A 48 5.67 7.20 -9.45
N ARG A 49 4.41 7.34 -9.91
CA ARG A 49 3.88 6.55 -11.03
C ARG A 49 4.72 6.74 -12.30
N ARG A 50 5.00 7.99 -12.66
CA ARG A 50 5.81 8.33 -13.86
C ARG A 50 7.26 7.88 -13.70
N PHE A 51 7.82 7.99 -12.50
CA PHE A 51 9.15 7.48 -12.16
C PHE A 51 9.21 5.95 -12.37
N ALA A 52 8.26 5.22 -11.84
CA ALA A 52 8.19 3.76 -11.99
C ALA A 52 8.14 3.34 -13.47
N LYS A 53 7.35 4.06 -14.27
CA LYS A 53 7.29 3.82 -15.73
C LYS A 53 8.62 4.16 -16.41
N LYS A 54 9.22 5.33 -16.09
CA LYS A 54 10.50 5.75 -16.67
C LYS A 54 11.59 4.69 -16.50
N TYR A 55 11.69 4.10 -15.30
CA TYR A 55 12.71 3.09 -14.97
C TYR A 55 12.23 1.66 -15.20
N ASN A 56 11.05 1.50 -15.80
CA ASN A 56 10.44 0.20 -16.11
C ASN A 56 10.46 -0.75 -14.89
N LEU A 57 9.93 -0.30 -13.75
CA LEU A 57 9.96 -1.06 -12.50
C LEU A 57 8.90 -2.18 -12.53
N THR A 58 9.13 -3.20 -13.36
CA THR A 58 8.22 -4.34 -13.54
C THR A 58 8.14 -5.25 -12.32
N ASN A 59 9.04 -5.06 -11.37
CA ASN A 59 9.07 -5.70 -10.05
C ASN A 59 8.38 -4.85 -8.96
N LEU A 60 7.52 -3.92 -9.37
CA LEU A 60 6.71 -3.08 -8.47
C LEU A 60 5.23 -3.33 -8.70
N THR A 61 4.50 -3.65 -7.63
CA THR A 61 3.04 -3.76 -7.64
C THR A 61 2.45 -2.88 -6.56
N VAL A 62 1.49 -2.06 -6.93
CA VAL A 62 0.66 -1.28 -6.01
C VAL A 62 -0.67 -2.00 -5.82
N ILE A 63 -1.14 -2.08 -4.59
CA ILE A 63 -2.46 -2.58 -4.23
C ILE A 63 -3.22 -1.41 -3.61
N ILE A 64 -4.31 -1.01 -4.21
CA ILE A 64 -5.12 0.12 -3.78
C ILE A 64 -6.38 -0.41 -3.11
N ASP A 65 -6.53 -0.14 -1.81
CA ASP A 65 -7.80 -0.32 -1.11
C ASP A 65 -8.79 0.71 -1.65
N TYR A 66 -9.63 0.25 -2.60
CA TYR A 66 -10.52 1.09 -3.37
C TYR A 66 -11.94 1.02 -2.79
N ASN A 67 -12.10 1.60 -1.59
CA ASN A 67 -13.35 1.62 -0.85
C ASN A 67 -14.19 2.88 -1.07
N LEU A 68 -13.69 3.85 -1.82
CA LEU A 68 -14.35 5.11 -2.19
C LEU A 68 -14.69 6.03 -1.02
N LEU A 69 -14.08 5.83 0.15
CA LEU A 69 -14.30 6.63 1.34
C LEU A 69 -13.01 7.30 1.84
N GLN A 70 -13.16 8.52 2.28
CA GLN A 70 -12.12 9.28 2.97
C GLN A 70 -12.62 9.70 4.36
N LEU A 71 -11.72 10.26 5.18
CA LEU A 71 -12.03 10.74 6.52
C LEU A 71 -13.26 11.66 6.57
N SER A 72 -13.44 12.51 5.58
CA SER A 72 -14.48 13.53 5.54
C SER A 72 -15.71 13.15 4.71
N GLY A 73 -15.70 12.01 4.01
CA GLY A 73 -16.83 11.59 3.18
C GLY A 73 -16.43 10.76 1.94
N PRO A 74 -17.37 10.58 1.02
CA PRO A 74 -17.12 9.85 -0.22
C PRO A 74 -16.05 10.50 -1.10
N LEU A 75 -15.20 9.67 -1.71
CA LEU A 75 -14.11 10.13 -2.60
C LEU A 75 -14.61 11.09 -3.69
N LYS A 76 -15.77 10.78 -4.29
CA LYS A 76 -16.38 11.59 -5.36
C LYS A 76 -16.76 13.02 -4.93
N GLU A 77 -17.00 13.24 -3.63
CA GLU A 77 -17.39 14.54 -3.08
C GLU A 77 -16.19 15.32 -2.54
N ILE A 78 -15.21 14.61 -1.97
CA ILE A 78 -14.07 15.24 -1.31
C ILE A 78 -12.97 15.59 -2.33
N MET A 79 -12.52 14.61 -3.12
CA MET A 79 -11.50 14.81 -4.14
C MET A 79 -11.73 13.81 -5.29
N PRO A 80 -12.64 14.13 -6.20
CA PRO A 80 -12.97 13.24 -7.32
C PRO A 80 -11.77 13.04 -8.24
N GLN A 81 -11.48 11.78 -8.55
CA GLN A 81 -10.41 11.41 -9.48
C GLN A 81 -10.68 10.06 -10.11
N ASN A 82 -10.20 9.87 -11.32
CA ASN A 82 -10.26 8.59 -12.01
C ASN A 82 -8.92 7.86 -11.80
N ILE A 83 -8.83 7.11 -10.72
CA ILE A 83 -7.60 6.42 -10.31
C ILE A 83 -7.15 5.44 -11.39
N LYS A 84 -8.05 4.64 -11.93
CA LYS A 84 -7.77 3.66 -12.99
C LYS A 84 -7.11 4.33 -14.20
N GLU A 85 -7.77 5.35 -14.74
CA GLU A 85 -7.27 6.05 -15.92
C GLU A 85 -5.94 6.77 -15.67
N ASN A 86 -5.72 7.28 -14.46
CA ASN A 86 -4.46 7.88 -14.07
C ASN A 86 -3.29 6.89 -14.17
N TYR A 87 -3.47 5.65 -13.71
CA TYR A 87 -2.45 4.60 -13.83
C TYR A 87 -2.27 4.13 -15.27
N LEU A 88 -3.36 3.94 -16.01
CA LEU A 88 -3.30 3.57 -17.44
C LEU A 88 -2.58 4.64 -18.25
N ALA A 89 -2.90 5.93 -18.05
CA ALA A 89 -2.27 7.05 -18.75
C ALA A 89 -0.78 7.15 -18.44
N ASP A 90 -0.36 6.84 -17.23
CA ASP A 90 1.07 6.79 -16.85
C ASP A 90 1.75 5.47 -17.30
N GLY A 91 1.07 4.60 -18.05
CA GLY A 91 1.62 3.39 -18.67
C GLY A 91 1.78 2.20 -17.74
N TRP A 92 0.96 2.10 -16.71
CA TRP A 92 0.87 0.94 -15.82
C TRP A 92 -0.14 -0.08 -16.36
N LYS A 93 0.05 -1.34 -16.01
CA LYS A 93 -1.01 -2.36 -16.13
C LYS A 93 -1.94 -2.23 -14.93
N VAL A 94 -3.25 -2.17 -15.17
CA VAL A 94 -4.26 -2.11 -14.12
C VAL A 94 -5.05 -3.42 -14.09
N ILE A 95 -5.24 -3.97 -12.89
CA ILE A 95 -6.06 -5.16 -12.62
C ILE A 95 -7.11 -4.76 -11.59
N GLU A 96 -8.38 -4.95 -11.90
CA GLU A 96 -9.47 -4.72 -10.95
C GLU A 96 -9.97 -6.04 -10.38
N ILE A 97 -10.21 -6.08 -9.07
CA ILE A 97 -10.66 -7.28 -8.35
C ILE A 97 -11.70 -6.93 -7.29
N ASP A 98 -12.49 -7.92 -6.91
CA ASP A 98 -13.18 -7.90 -5.62
C ASP A 98 -12.15 -8.11 -4.51
N GLY A 99 -11.88 -7.04 -3.73
CA GLY A 99 -10.91 -7.03 -2.63
C GLY A 99 -11.31 -7.91 -1.43
N HIS A 100 -12.51 -8.48 -1.42
CA HIS A 100 -12.96 -9.47 -0.44
C HIS A 100 -12.93 -10.90 -0.97
N ASN A 101 -12.57 -11.11 -2.24
CA ASN A 101 -12.45 -12.42 -2.86
C ASN A 101 -10.99 -12.90 -2.84
N HIS A 102 -10.65 -13.80 -1.92
CA HIS A 102 -9.29 -14.33 -1.78
C HIS A 102 -8.74 -15.00 -3.04
N GLN A 103 -9.60 -15.59 -3.88
CA GLN A 103 -9.15 -16.23 -5.12
C GLN A 103 -8.75 -15.18 -6.16
N GLU A 104 -9.49 -14.07 -6.25
CA GLU A 104 -9.16 -12.96 -7.14
C GLU A 104 -7.89 -12.25 -6.68
N ILE A 105 -7.75 -11.98 -5.38
CA ILE A 105 -6.53 -11.43 -4.78
C ILE A 105 -5.32 -12.29 -5.15
N TYR A 106 -5.41 -13.60 -4.91
CA TYR A 106 -4.30 -14.51 -5.22
C TYR A 106 -3.94 -14.50 -6.70
N ARG A 107 -4.94 -14.56 -7.59
CA ARG A 107 -4.73 -14.53 -9.05
C ARG A 107 -4.06 -13.23 -9.49
N ALA A 108 -4.56 -12.09 -9.02
CA ALA A 108 -4.00 -10.78 -9.36
C ALA A 108 -2.55 -10.61 -8.89
N LEU A 109 -2.23 -11.03 -7.67
CA LEU A 109 -0.86 -11.01 -7.15
C LEU A 109 0.07 -11.91 -7.98
N ARG A 110 -0.39 -13.11 -8.33
CA ARG A 110 0.38 -14.04 -9.18
C ARG A 110 0.59 -13.48 -10.58
N GLU A 111 -0.41 -12.84 -11.15
CA GLU A 111 -0.33 -12.18 -12.45
C GLU A 111 0.66 -11.01 -12.41
N ALA A 112 0.59 -10.18 -11.36
CA ALA A 112 1.47 -9.05 -11.17
C ALA A 112 2.94 -9.46 -11.10
N VAL A 113 3.28 -10.51 -10.34
CA VAL A 113 4.66 -11.00 -10.21
C VAL A 113 5.19 -11.61 -11.54
N LYS A 114 4.32 -12.25 -12.31
CA LYS A 114 4.69 -12.85 -13.61
C LYS A 114 4.86 -11.79 -14.70
N ASN A 115 4.20 -10.65 -14.56
CA ASN A 115 4.29 -9.59 -15.57
C ASN A 115 5.69 -8.97 -15.58
N LYS A 116 6.27 -8.83 -16.78
CA LYS A 116 7.63 -8.29 -16.98
C LYS A 116 7.66 -7.05 -17.88
N ASP A 117 6.49 -6.59 -18.28
CA ASP A 117 6.36 -5.50 -19.27
C ASP A 117 6.09 -4.14 -18.63
N PHE A 118 5.35 -4.11 -17.52
CA PHE A 118 4.87 -2.89 -16.89
C PHE A 118 4.88 -2.98 -15.36
N PRO A 119 5.01 -1.87 -14.63
CA PRO A 119 4.57 -1.83 -13.24
C PRO A 119 3.06 -2.10 -13.16
N VAL A 120 2.59 -2.71 -12.07
CA VAL A 120 1.19 -3.18 -11.95
C VAL A 120 0.47 -2.43 -10.82
N ALA A 121 -0.75 -1.97 -11.09
CA ALA A 121 -1.68 -1.47 -10.08
C ALA A 121 -2.88 -2.41 -9.98
N ILE A 122 -3.15 -2.90 -8.78
CA ILE A 122 -4.32 -3.71 -8.45
C ILE A 122 -5.32 -2.79 -7.72
N LEU A 123 -6.47 -2.53 -8.33
CA LEU A 123 -7.58 -1.84 -7.69
C LEU A 123 -8.46 -2.88 -7.03
N ALA A 124 -8.37 -2.98 -5.70
CA ALA A 124 -9.15 -3.90 -4.91
C ALA A 124 -10.43 -3.19 -4.43
N HIS A 125 -11.55 -3.47 -5.07
CA HIS A 125 -12.86 -2.95 -4.65
C HIS A 125 -13.22 -3.56 -3.30
N THR A 126 -13.33 -2.73 -2.28
CA THR A 126 -13.58 -3.14 -0.90
C THR A 126 -14.74 -2.37 -0.29
N ILE A 127 -15.23 -2.88 0.82
CA ILE A 127 -16.21 -2.21 1.67
C ILE A 127 -15.52 -1.91 3.00
N MET A 128 -15.39 -0.63 3.34
CA MET A 128 -14.83 -0.24 4.63
C MET A 128 -15.69 -0.80 5.78
N GLY A 129 -15.07 -1.42 6.77
CA GLY A 129 -15.78 -2.01 7.91
C GLY A 129 -16.57 -3.29 7.59
N LYS A 130 -16.24 -3.99 6.50
CA LYS A 130 -16.88 -5.22 6.05
C LYS A 130 -17.10 -6.24 7.16
N GLY A 131 -18.33 -6.73 7.27
CA GLY A 131 -18.75 -7.72 8.25
C GLY A 131 -19.28 -7.13 9.57
N VAL A 132 -19.20 -5.80 9.73
CA VAL A 132 -19.73 -5.11 10.92
C VAL A 132 -20.83 -4.14 10.49
N SER A 133 -22.08 -4.52 10.72
CA SER A 133 -23.27 -3.85 10.17
C SER A 133 -23.37 -2.35 10.47
N PHE A 134 -22.88 -1.91 11.61
CA PHE A 134 -22.91 -0.50 12.00
C PHE A 134 -21.71 0.32 11.50
N MET A 135 -20.71 -0.33 10.88
CA MET A 135 -19.49 0.29 10.35
C MET A 135 -19.43 0.28 8.83
N GLU A 136 -20.03 -0.70 8.17
CA GLU A 136 -19.98 -0.84 6.71
C GLU A 136 -20.34 0.47 6.01
N ASP A 137 -19.46 0.90 5.08
CA ASP A 137 -19.59 2.12 4.25
C ASP A 137 -19.86 3.41 5.04
N LYS A 138 -19.44 3.48 6.29
CA LYS A 138 -19.63 4.66 7.12
C LYS A 138 -18.31 5.38 7.39
N PHE A 139 -18.03 6.44 6.64
CA PHE A 139 -16.80 7.23 6.77
C PHE A 139 -16.54 7.75 8.20
N GLN A 140 -17.58 7.89 9.04
CA GLN A 140 -17.45 8.30 10.44
C GLN A 140 -16.56 7.37 11.26
N TYR A 141 -16.43 6.09 10.82
CA TYR A 141 -15.53 5.13 11.44
C TYR A 141 -14.11 5.13 10.86
N HIS A 142 -13.83 5.99 9.90
CA HIS A 142 -12.49 6.17 9.39
C HIS A 142 -11.59 6.84 10.45
N GLY A 143 -10.89 6.05 11.23
CA GLY A 143 -10.03 6.55 12.32
C GLY A 143 -10.74 6.82 13.64
N LYS A 144 -12.04 6.53 13.78
CA LYS A 144 -12.75 6.62 15.05
C LYS A 144 -12.50 5.35 15.88
N PRO A 145 -11.93 5.43 17.09
CA PRO A 145 -11.86 4.29 17.98
C PRO A 145 -13.27 3.86 18.44
N LEU A 146 -13.49 2.56 18.53
CA LEU A 146 -14.75 2.00 19.05
C LEU A 146 -14.79 2.09 20.56
N SER A 147 -16.00 2.24 21.13
CA SER A 147 -16.24 1.99 22.55
C SER A 147 -16.08 0.49 22.86
N VAL A 148 -15.99 0.12 24.13
CA VAL A 148 -15.90 -1.29 24.55
C VAL A 148 -17.12 -2.08 24.09
N GLU A 149 -18.31 -1.49 24.18
CA GLU A 149 -19.58 -2.07 23.76
C GLU A 149 -19.62 -2.26 22.24
N GLU A 150 -19.26 -1.21 21.47
CA GLU A 150 -19.15 -1.29 20.02
C GLU A 150 -18.13 -2.36 19.59
N CYS A 151 -16.99 -2.44 20.28
CA CYS A 151 -15.96 -3.45 20.00
C CYS A 151 -16.49 -4.88 20.21
N LYS A 152 -17.13 -5.15 21.34
CA LYS A 152 -17.74 -6.45 21.62
C LYS A 152 -18.81 -6.80 20.58
N ARG A 153 -19.67 -5.85 20.24
CA ARG A 153 -20.67 -6.05 19.21
C ARG A 153 -20.03 -6.39 17.85
N ALA A 154 -18.98 -5.67 17.46
CA ALA A 154 -18.26 -5.94 16.21
C ALA A 154 -17.65 -7.35 16.21
N LEU A 155 -16.98 -7.75 17.30
CA LEU A 155 -16.42 -9.09 17.44
C LEU A 155 -17.49 -10.18 17.33
N LYS A 156 -18.65 -9.96 17.95
CA LYS A 156 -19.79 -10.87 17.85
C LYS A 156 -20.32 -11.01 16.43
N GLU A 157 -20.49 -9.89 15.71
CA GLU A 157 -20.92 -9.90 14.29
C GLU A 157 -19.92 -10.63 13.40
N LEU A 158 -18.62 -10.53 13.71
CA LEU A 158 -17.54 -11.23 13.01
C LEU A 158 -17.37 -12.70 13.42
N GLY A 159 -18.13 -13.18 14.42
CA GLY A 159 -18.02 -14.55 14.93
C GLY A 159 -16.72 -14.87 15.64
N VAL A 160 -16.04 -13.85 16.21
CA VAL A 160 -14.80 -13.99 16.97
C VAL A 160 -15.03 -13.85 18.47
N ASP A 161 -14.05 -14.30 19.26
CA ASP A 161 -14.08 -14.27 20.70
C ASP A 161 -14.19 -12.82 21.23
N GLU A 162 -15.20 -12.55 22.05
CA GLU A 162 -15.48 -11.23 22.63
C GLU A 162 -14.61 -10.92 23.88
N ASN A 163 -13.76 -11.85 24.30
CA ASN A 163 -12.92 -11.68 25.48
C ASN A 163 -11.74 -10.72 25.21
N LEU A 164 -11.95 -9.44 25.48
CA LEU A 164 -10.94 -8.40 25.28
C LEU A 164 -9.68 -8.60 26.13
N GLU A 165 -9.78 -9.18 27.33
CA GLU A 165 -8.61 -9.46 28.19
C GLU A 165 -7.64 -10.42 27.52
N LYS A 166 -8.14 -11.42 26.78
CA LYS A 166 -7.32 -12.34 26.00
C LYS A 166 -6.44 -11.59 25.02
N TYR A 167 -7.01 -10.64 24.28
CA TYR A 167 -6.26 -9.84 23.28
C TYR A 167 -5.28 -8.89 23.94
N PHE A 168 -5.63 -8.25 25.05
CA PHE A 168 -4.71 -7.43 25.83
C PHE A 168 -3.52 -8.23 26.37
N ASN A 169 -3.76 -9.44 26.84
CA ASN A 169 -2.71 -10.32 27.35
C ASN A 169 -1.80 -10.83 26.22
N LEU A 170 -2.36 -11.19 25.07
CA LEU A 170 -1.55 -11.53 23.89
C LEU A 170 -0.60 -10.39 23.51
N ARG A 171 -1.08 -9.14 23.49
CA ARG A 171 -0.24 -7.97 23.20
C ARG A 171 0.90 -7.78 24.22
N LYS A 172 0.64 -8.04 25.49
CA LYS A 172 1.66 -7.94 26.57
C LYS A 172 2.72 -9.02 26.49
N THR A 173 2.35 -10.22 26.03
CA THR A 173 3.22 -11.39 25.99
C THR A 173 3.97 -11.55 24.68
N THR A 174 3.49 -10.94 23.59
CA THR A 174 4.16 -10.97 22.30
C THR A 174 5.37 -10.04 22.34
N LYS A 175 6.55 -10.62 22.42
CA LYS A 175 7.79 -9.86 22.23
C LYS A 175 7.99 -9.57 20.74
N PRO A 176 8.37 -8.34 20.37
CA PRO A 176 8.76 -8.08 18.99
C PRO A 176 9.92 -9.02 18.62
N PRO A 177 9.96 -9.51 17.37
CA PRO A 177 11.09 -10.32 16.91
C PRO A 177 12.37 -9.52 17.11
N GLN A 178 13.37 -10.14 17.72
CA GLN A 178 14.70 -9.55 17.77
C GLN A 178 15.27 -9.61 16.37
N ILE A 179 15.34 -8.47 15.71
CA ILE A 179 15.99 -8.34 14.42
C ILE A 179 17.46 -8.13 14.71
N GLU A 180 18.27 -9.15 14.51
CA GLU A 180 19.73 -8.98 14.50
C GLU A 180 20.09 -8.26 13.18
N PHE A 181 20.38 -6.98 13.30
CA PHE A 181 21.03 -6.26 12.22
C PHE A 181 22.48 -6.75 12.14
N LYS A 182 22.77 -7.62 11.17
CA LYS A 182 24.17 -7.81 10.80
C LYS A 182 24.62 -6.49 10.18
N GLU A 183 25.54 -5.81 10.85
CA GLU A 183 26.23 -4.66 10.25
C GLU A 183 26.84 -5.13 8.92
N LYS A 184 26.20 -4.72 7.83
CA LYS A 184 26.88 -4.76 6.54
C LYS A 184 27.68 -3.48 6.47
N THR A 185 28.99 -3.61 6.40
CA THR A 185 29.84 -2.51 5.94
C THR A 185 29.27 -2.03 4.61
N LEU A 186 28.73 -0.82 4.64
CA LEU A 186 28.33 -0.17 3.40
C LEU A 186 29.58 -0.03 2.53
N PRO A 187 29.53 -0.32 1.24
CA PRO A 187 30.65 -0.05 0.35
C PRO A 187 30.98 1.44 0.47
N GLU A 188 32.27 1.77 0.53
CA GLU A 188 32.71 3.15 0.42
C GLU A 188 32.12 3.73 -0.88
N ILE A 189 31.23 4.69 -0.72
CA ILE A 189 30.68 5.42 -1.86
C ILE A 189 31.71 6.51 -2.16
N ASP A 190 32.46 6.35 -3.23
CA ASP A 190 33.31 7.43 -3.75
C ASP A 190 32.42 8.57 -4.23
N ILE A 191 32.31 9.62 -3.42
CA ILE A 191 31.60 10.86 -3.73
C ILE A 191 32.55 11.86 -4.38
N SER A 192 33.51 11.41 -5.17
CA SER A 192 34.35 12.34 -5.94
C SER A 192 33.42 13.19 -6.81
N PRO A 193 33.52 14.52 -6.73
CA PRO A 193 32.68 15.38 -7.55
C PRO A 193 32.96 15.08 -9.04
N GLY A 194 31.97 14.50 -9.71
CA GLY A 194 32.04 14.29 -11.16
C GLY A 194 32.25 15.61 -11.89
N LYS A 195 32.82 15.56 -13.04
CA LYS A 195 32.93 16.74 -13.93
C LYS A 195 31.51 17.20 -14.26
N TYR A 196 31.12 18.34 -13.74
CA TYR A 196 29.87 18.99 -14.13
C TYR A 196 30.00 19.57 -15.53
N ILE A 197 29.09 19.20 -16.42
CA ILE A 197 28.93 19.90 -17.68
C ILE A 197 28.03 21.09 -17.38
N VAL A 198 28.62 22.28 -17.35
CA VAL A 198 27.85 23.54 -17.31
C VAL A 198 27.38 23.80 -18.72
N TYR A 199 26.09 23.77 -18.97
CA TYR A 199 25.52 24.29 -20.22
C TYR A 199 25.39 25.80 -20.06
N GLU A 200 26.11 26.55 -20.89
CA GLU A 200 25.92 27.99 -21.05
C GLU A 200 24.64 28.29 -21.81
#